data_7af6c42b148cede7865404a6d77878b6
#
_entry.id   7af6c42b148cede7865404a6d77878b6
#
_cell.length_a   1.000
_cell.length_b   1.000
_cell.length_c   1.000
_cell.angle_alpha   90.00
_cell.angle_beta   90.00
_cell.angle_gamma   90.00
#
_symmetry.space_group_name_H-M   'P 1'
#
loop_
_entity.id
_entity.type
_entity.pdbx_description
1 polymer ?
#
loop_
_entity_poly.entity_id
_entity_poly.type
_entity_poly.pdbx_seq_one_letter_code
_entity_poly.pdbx_strand_id
1 'polypeptide(L)'
;PAHCGNVVCVDIGLAPYSSPDYRCLVLSDELCHRQFAPNTQRRIDLHKGNCGHVVVIGGAASMPGAASLSARAALRSGCGLATLATRAPVATCDEIMRTTICDEAGTFCPEKLAPLLDAADCLVVGPGLGRDETALQIIHACESFDKRIVLDADALWALTRDEFAFAANERYITPHPAEAARLLQTKTRDILYHPVESAQALTAKFGVTTVLKSHVTLIAGRPTRVAPGRLAVNPYPNPAIATAGAGDVFAGILGGVVAQARCGAFCRWFDAFEAAAWATHLHSVAGRRAAQSRGNG
;
A
#
# COMPACT_ATOMS: atom_id res chain seq x y z
N PRO A 1 -2.86 2.10 -24.02
CA PRO A 1 -4.23 2.60 -24.20
C PRO A 1 -4.30 4.04 -24.65
N ALA A 2 -3.44 4.95 -24.15
CA ALA A 2 -3.48 6.38 -24.47
C ALA A 2 -3.31 6.69 -25.97
N HIS A 3 -2.74 5.77 -26.75
CA HIS A 3 -2.45 5.96 -28.18
C HIS A 3 -3.23 4.99 -29.08
N CYS A 4 -4.08 4.14 -28.53
CA CYS A 4 -4.73 3.06 -29.27
C CYS A 4 -6.25 3.25 -29.45
N GLY A 5 -6.88 4.22 -28.83
CA GLY A 5 -8.35 4.35 -28.82
C GLY A 5 -9.01 3.11 -28.20
N ASN A 6 -9.99 2.56 -28.87
CA ASN A 6 -10.67 1.35 -28.41
C ASN A 6 -9.84 0.10 -28.74
N VAL A 7 -9.50 -0.68 -27.73
CA VAL A 7 -8.83 -1.97 -27.89
C VAL A 7 -9.87 -3.08 -27.82
N VAL A 8 -9.95 -3.87 -28.88
CA VAL A 8 -10.86 -5.03 -28.94
C VAL A 8 -10.02 -6.31 -28.97
N CYS A 9 -10.30 -7.20 -28.04
CA CYS A 9 -9.69 -8.52 -28.01
C CYS A 9 -10.58 -9.49 -28.82
N VAL A 10 -10.02 -10.07 -29.91
CA VAL A 10 -10.71 -11.02 -30.76
C VAL A 10 -10.09 -12.39 -30.57
N ASP A 11 -10.93 -13.40 -30.32
CA ASP A 11 -10.47 -14.79 -30.32
C ASP A 11 -10.14 -15.23 -31.76
N ILE A 12 -8.90 -15.61 -31.97
CA ILE A 12 -8.38 -16.11 -33.26
C ILE A 12 -8.14 -17.63 -33.24
N GLY A 13 -8.70 -18.34 -32.26
CA GLY A 13 -8.60 -19.79 -32.15
C GLY A 13 -7.26 -20.31 -31.60
N LEU A 14 -6.44 -19.44 -31.00
CA LEU A 14 -5.23 -19.89 -30.32
C LEU A 14 -5.59 -20.48 -28.97
N ALA A 15 -5.06 -21.67 -28.68
CA ALA A 15 -5.18 -22.25 -27.36
C ALA A 15 -4.54 -21.30 -26.31
N PRO A 16 -5.16 -21.17 -25.11
CA PRO A 16 -4.57 -20.39 -24.05
C PRO A 16 -3.13 -20.85 -23.77
N TYR A 17 -2.18 -19.99 -24.00
CA TYR A 17 -0.77 -20.29 -23.66
C TYR A 17 -0.61 -20.21 -22.15
N SER A 18 -0.47 -21.35 -21.51
CA SER A 18 -0.14 -21.44 -20.09
C SER A 18 1.33 -21.87 -19.93
N SER A 19 2.22 -20.90 -19.74
CA SER A 19 3.55 -21.22 -19.25
C SER A 19 3.51 -21.36 -17.72
N PRO A 20 4.03 -22.44 -17.14
CA PRO A 20 4.16 -22.53 -15.70
C PRO A 20 5.08 -21.46 -15.11
N ASP A 21 5.95 -20.87 -15.93
CA ASP A 21 6.97 -19.91 -15.50
C ASP A 21 6.47 -18.46 -15.47
N TYR A 22 5.35 -18.14 -16.14
CA TYR A 22 4.78 -16.78 -16.22
C TYR A 22 3.33 -16.76 -15.76
N ARG A 23 3.13 -16.64 -14.46
CA ARG A 23 1.78 -16.41 -13.90
C ARG A 23 1.62 -14.92 -13.57
N CYS A 24 1.07 -14.16 -14.52
CA CYS A 24 0.61 -12.80 -14.28
C CYS A 24 -0.92 -12.81 -14.15
N LEU A 25 -1.43 -12.39 -13.00
CA LEU A 25 -2.86 -12.19 -12.77
C LEU A 25 -3.29 -10.85 -13.36
N VAL A 26 -4.26 -10.86 -14.26
CA VAL A 26 -4.94 -9.63 -14.67
C VAL A 26 -6.09 -9.38 -13.70
N LEU A 27 -6.01 -8.28 -12.94
CA LEU A 27 -7.02 -7.92 -11.93
C LEU A 27 -8.27 -7.34 -12.60
N SER A 28 -9.00 -8.20 -13.35
CA SER A 28 -10.31 -7.83 -13.88
C SER A 28 -11.36 -7.80 -12.76
N ASP A 29 -12.44 -7.02 -12.95
CA ASP A 29 -13.53 -6.96 -11.98
C ASP A 29 -14.12 -8.35 -11.74
N GLU A 30 -14.28 -9.16 -12.81
CA GLU A 30 -14.77 -10.53 -12.72
C GLU A 30 -13.86 -11.43 -11.89
N LEU A 31 -12.54 -11.41 -12.16
CA LEU A 31 -11.57 -12.19 -11.40
C LEU A 31 -11.60 -11.80 -9.92
N CYS A 32 -11.54 -10.51 -9.64
CA CYS A 32 -11.50 -9.99 -8.28
C CYS A 32 -12.80 -10.27 -7.53
N HIS A 33 -13.96 -10.14 -8.22
CA HIS A 33 -15.24 -10.49 -7.62
C HIS A 33 -15.33 -11.98 -7.30
N ARG A 34 -14.82 -12.86 -8.16
CA ARG A 34 -14.84 -14.31 -7.94
C ARG A 34 -13.85 -14.78 -6.89
N GLN A 35 -12.62 -14.25 -6.90
CA GLN A 35 -11.55 -14.75 -6.04
C GLN A 35 -11.46 -14.06 -4.66
N PHE A 36 -11.73 -12.77 -4.60
CA PHE A 36 -11.50 -12.00 -3.38
C PHE A 36 -12.79 -11.62 -2.65
N ALA A 37 -13.81 -11.10 -3.36
CA ALA A 37 -15.00 -10.58 -2.73
C ALA A 37 -15.74 -11.58 -1.80
N PRO A 38 -15.91 -12.86 -2.13
CA PRO A 38 -16.58 -13.81 -1.24
C PRO A 38 -15.79 -14.03 0.05
N ASN A 39 -14.45 -13.88 0.00
CA ASN A 39 -13.58 -14.11 1.14
C ASN A 39 -13.45 -12.90 2.07
N THR A 40 -13.91 -11.73 1.64
CA THR A 40 -13.89 -10.48 2.42
C THR A 40 -15.21 -10.22 3.17
N GLN A 41 -16.17 -11.14 3.09
CA GLN A 41 -17.39 -11.05 3.91
C GLN A 41 -17.04 -11.23 5.37
N ARG A 42 -17.55 -10.32 6.20
CA ARG A 42 -17.34 -10.36 7.65
C ARG A 42 -18.30 -11.31 8.33
N ARG A 43 -17.81 -12.02 9.31
CA ARG A 43 -18.67 -12.77 10.24
C ARG A 43 -19.51 -11.79 11.07
N ILE A 44 -20.71 -12.22 11.42
CA ILE A 44 -21.68 -11.38 12.15
C ILE A 44 -21.31 -11.14 13.63
N ASP A 45 -20.38 -11.94 14.16
CA ASP A 45 -19.93 -11.93 15.55
C ASP A 45 -18.65 -11.09 15.76
N LEU A 46 -18.16 -10.38 14.74
CA LEU A 46 -16.95 -9.58 14.85
C LEU A 46 -17.21 -8.24 15.55
N HIS A 47 -16.26 -7.85 16.39
CA HIS A 47 -16.16 -6.51 16.95
C HIS A 47 -14.93 -5.76 16.39
N LYS A 48 -14.81 -4.47 16.67
CA LYS A 48 -13.73 -3.61 16.14
C LYS A 48 -12.32 -4.18 16.36
N GLY A 49 -12.05 -4.83 17.50
CA GLY A 49 -10.75 -5.43 17.80
C GLY A 49 -10.41 -6.63 16.89
N ASN A 50 -11.41 -7.32 16.31
CA ASN A 50 -11.19 -8.44 15.39
C ASN A 50 -10.95 -7.99 13.94
N CYS A 51 -11.11 -6.70 13.65
CA CYS A 51 -10.98 -6.17 12.30
C CYS A 51 -9.64 -5.49 12.05
N GLY A 52 -8.70 -5.61 12.98
CA GLY A 52 -7.34 -5.10 12.88
C GLY A 52 -7.20 -3.62 13.21
N HIS A 53 -6.05 -3.27 13.76
CA HIS A 53 -5.66 -1.92 14.11
C HIS A 53 -4.53 -1.43 13.17
N VAL A 54 -4.79 -0.37 12.44
CA VAL A 54 -3.80 0.29 11.58
C VAL A 54 -3.24 1.52 12.29
N VAL A 55 -1.93 1.59 12.43
CA VAL A 55 -1.24 2.81 12.88
C VAL A 55 -0.57 3.46 11.67
N VAL A 56 -0.96 4.70 11.37
CA VAL A 56 -0.37 5.50 10.30
C VAL A 56 0.64 6.47 10.90
N ILE A 57 1.89 6.36 10.49
CA ILE A 57 3.02 7.17 10.97
C ILE A 57 3.42 8.14 9.87
N GLY A 58 3.20 9.44 10.13
CA GLY A 58 3.44 10.48 9.12
C GLY A 58 3.02 11.88 9.59
N GLY A 59 2.57 12.72 8.66
CA GLY A 59 1.94 14.00 9.00
C GLY A 59 2.87 14.99 9.68
N ALA A 60 3.97 15.38 9.01
CA ALA A 60 4.76 16.55 9.39
C ALA A 60 3.94 17.84 9.19
N ALA A 61 4.33 18.92 9.85
CA ALA A 61 3.64 20.21 9.79
C ALA A 61 3.44 20.75 8.36
N SER A 62 4.38 20.43 7.45
CA SER A 62 4.30 20.83 6.03
C SER A 62 3.31 19.99 5.20
N MET A 63 2.96 18.77 5.64
CA MET A 63 2.11 17.82 4.92
C MET A 63 1.14 17.08 5.84
N PRO A 64 0.33 17.80 6.64
CA PRO A 64 -0.51 17.19 7.68
C PRO A 64 -1.64 16.33 7.10
N GLY A 65 -2.11 16.65 5.89
CA GLY A 65 -3.22 15.96 5.25
C GLY A 65 -2.93 14.54 4.77
N ALA A 66 -1.69 14.24 4.41
CA ALA A 66 -1.31 12.96 3.82
C ALA A 66 -1.60 11.77 4.78
N ALA A 67 -1.12 11.85 6.01
CA ALA A 67 -1.37 10.83 7.01
C ALA A 67 -2.86 10.73 7.39
N SER A 68 -3.58 11.86 7.43
CA SER A 68 -5.03 11.86 7.68
C SER A 68 -5.80 11.15 6.56
N LEU A 69 -5.45 11.40 5.29
CA LEU A 69 -6.03 10.70 4.14
C LEU A 69 -5.80 9.19 4.24
N SER A 70 -4.58 8.78 4.58
CA SER A 70 -4.21 7.38 4.74
C SER A 70 -5.01 6.70 5.86
N ALA A 71 -5.08 7.30 7.04
CA ALA A 71 -5.84 6.73 8.17
C ALA A 71 -7.35 6.64 7.89
N ARG A 72 -7.92 7.66 7.25
CA ARG A 72 -9.32 7.62 6.80
C ARG A 72 -9.58 6.52 5.78
N ALA A 73 -8.66 6.33 4.85
CA ALA A 73 -8.75 5.27 3.84
C ALA A 73 -8.64 3.88 4.48
N ALA A 74 -7.75 3.69 5.45
CA ALA A 74 -7.64 2.44 6.22
C ALA A 74 -8.96 2.11 6.92
N LEU A 75 -9.54 3.07 7.65
CA LEU A 75 -10.81 2.86 8.35
C LEU A 75 -11.96 2.57 7.37
N ARG A 76 -12.05 3.30 6.26
CA ARG A 76 -13.10 3.10 5.24
C ARG A 76 -12.92 1.82 4.42
N SER A 77 -11.70 1.28 4.33
CA SER A 77 -11.47 -0.04 3.74
C SER A 77 -11.80 -1.19 4.69
N GLY A 78 -12.12 -0.85 5.95
CA GLY A 78 -12.74 -1.78 6.88
C GLY A 78 -11.86 -2.22 8.03
N CYS A 79 -10.68 -1.65 8.33
CA CYS A 79 -10.02 -1.96 9.59
C CYS A 79 -10.90 -1.52 10.78
N GLY A 80 -10.75 -2.19 11.90
CA GLY A 80 -11.58 -1.93 13.08
C GLY A 80 -11.17 -0.67 13.84
N LEU A 81 -9.88 -0.36 13.82
CA LEU A 81 -9.27 0.78 14.49
C LEU A 81 -8.22 1.43 13.60
N ALA A 82 -8.16 2.77 13.64
CA ALA A 82 -7.10 3.52 13.00
C ALA A 82 -6.53 4.57 13.97
N THR A 83 -5.21 4.66 14.05
CA THR A 83 -4.51 5.67 14.85
C THR A 83 -3.54 6.43 13.97
N LEU A 84 -3.53 7.75 14.13
CA LEU A 84 -2.52 8.64 13.57
C LEU A 84 -1.41 8.87 14.60
N ALA A 85 -0.18 8.50 14.25
CA ALA A 85 1.04 8.87 14.93
C ALA A 85 1.74 9.96 14.13
N THR A 86 1.60 11.21 14.55
CA THR A 86 2.03 12.38 13.74
C THR A 86 3.16 13.15 14.38
N ARG A 87 3.97 13.81 13.56
CA ARG A 87 5.04 14.70 14.04
C ARG A 87 4.51 16.02 14.59
N ALA A 88 3.36 16.46 14.10
CA ALA A 88 2.69 17.69 14.53
C ALA A 88 1.20 17.42 14.70
N PRO A 89 0.47 18.26 15.44
CA PRO A 89 -0.98 18.15 15.56
C PRO A 89 -1.67 18.20 14.18
N VAL A 90 -2.52 17.20 13.91
CA VAL A 90 -3.24 17.06 12.63
C VAL A 90 -4.73 16.93 12.90
N ALA A 91 -5.52 17.66 12.15
CA ALA A 91 -6.97 17.49 12.14
C ALA A 91 -7.35 16.23 11.33
N THR A 92 -8.29 15.46 11.84
CA THR A 92 -8.85 14.29 11.16
C THR A 92 -10.29 14.08 11.60
N CYS A 93 -10.98 13.04 11.10
CA CYS A 93 -12.32 12.69 11.54
C CYS A 93 -12.31 12.09 12.96
N ASP A 94 -13.46 12.16 13.63
CA ASP A 94 -13.59 11.85 15.05
C ASP A 94 -13.33 10.38 15.39
N GLU A 95 -13.50 9.48 14.42
CA GLU A 95 -13.32 8.04 14.60
C GLU A 95 -11.83 7.61 14.62
N ILE A 96 -10.90 8.52 14.27
CA ILE A 96 -9.47 8.23 14.23
C ILE A 96 -8.79 8.75 15.49
N MET A 97 -8.16 7.85 16.22
CA MET A 97 -7.31 8.19 17.36
C MET A 97 -6.05 8.93 16.91
N ARG A 98 -5.53 9.82 17.75
CA ARG A 98 -4.38 10.68 17.40
C ARG A 98 -3.36 10.72 18.54
N THR A 99 -2.09 10.62 18.17
CA THR A 99 -0.95 10.83 19.06
C THR A 99 0.12 11.63 18.33
N THR A 100 0.59 12.71 18.91
CA THR A 100 1.77 13.42 18.42
C THR A 100 3.00 12.77 19.03
N ILE A 101 3.88 12.23 18.17
CA ILE A 101 5.08 11.46 18.54
C ILE A 101 6.36 12.30 18.63
N CYS A 102 6.25 13.59 18.44
CA CYS A 102 7.33 14.56 18.71
C CYS A 102 6.92 15.49 19.85
N ASP A 103 7.89 16.16 20.43
CA ASP A 103 7.70 17.27 21.37
C ASP A 103 7.39 18.60 20.63
N GLU A 104 7.23 19.69 21.40
CA GLU A 104 6.96 21.02 20.84
C GLU A 104 8.14 21.58 20.01
N ALA A 105 9.37 21.10 20.25
CA ALA A 105 10.55 21.45 19.48
C ALA A 105 10.66 20.62 18.18
N GLY A 106 9.79 19.63 17.98
CA GLY A 106 9.81 18.72 16.83
C GLY A 106 10.75 17.53 16.99
N THR A 107 11.29 17.30 18.19
CA THR A 107 12.16 16.16 18.51
C THR A 107 11.30 14.90 18.67
N PHE A 108 11.76 13.81 18.07
CA PHE A 108 11.08 12.52 18.19
C PHE A 108 11.12 11.97 19.63
N CYS A 109 9.98 11.47 20.10
CA CYS A 109 9.78 10.88 21.43
C CYS A 109 9.45 9.38 21.28
N PRO A 110 10.43 8.47 21.31
CA PRO A 110 10.21 7.04 21.10
C PRO A 110 9.18 6.42 22.05
N GLU A 111 9.12 6.90 23.30
CA GLU A 111 8.20 6.44 24.34
C GLU A 111 6.71 6.69 24.01
N LYS A 112 6.44 7.65 23.11
CA LYS A 112 5.08 7.90 22.61
C LYS A 112 4.70 6.97 21.45
N LEU A 113 5.70 6.47 20.70
CA LEU A 113 5.47 5.55 19.59
C LEU A 113 5.38 4.10 20.05
N ALA A 114 6.18 3.68 21.03
CA ALA A 114 6.28 2.29 21.47
C ALA A 114 4.92 1.65 21.79
N PRO A 115 4.00 2.25 22.58
CA PRO A 115 2.69 1.67 22.85
C PRO A 115 1.82 1.51 21.60
N LEU A 116 2.03 2.35 20.58
CA LEU A 116 1.30 2.26 19.32
C LEU A 116 1.80 1.09 18.47
N LEU A 117 3.11 0.81 18.49
CA LEU A 117 3.70 -0.36 17.84
C LEU A 117 3.14 -1.65 18.45
N ASP A 118 3.09 -1.75 19.77
CA ASP A 118 2.56 -2.92 20.48
C ASP A 118 1.09 -3.20 20.09
N ALA A 119 0.28 -2.14 20.03
CA ALA A 119 -1.15 -2.22 19.72
C ALA A 119 -1.48 -2.44 18.24
N ALA A 120 -0.56 -2.14 17.33
CA ALA A 120 -0.79 -2.20 15.89
C ALA A 120 -0.83 -3.64 15.35
N ASP A 121 -1.69 -3.90 14.38
CA ASP A 121 -1.66 -5.08 13.53
C ASP A 121 -0.96 -4.80 12.20
N CYS A 122 -0.99 -3.55 11.75
CA CYS A 122 -0.29 -3.08 10.56
C CYS A 122 0.16 -1.63 10.75
N LEU A 123 1.39 -1.34 10.33
CA LEU A 123 1.90 0.03 10.20
C LEU A 123 1.78 0.51 8.75
N VAL A 124 1.42 1.78 8.58
CA VAL A 124 1.57 2.52 7.33
C VAL A 124 2.51 3.68 7.61
N VAL A 125 3.71 3.65 7.05
CA VAL A 125 4.77 4.61 7.37
C VAL A 125 5.12 5.43 6.14
N GLY A 126 5.20 6.74 6.31
CA GLY A 126 5.72 7.65 5.30
C GLY A 126 4.77 8.72 4.76
N PRO A 127 3.43 8.57 4.72
CA PRO A 127 2.55 9.62 4.21
C PRO A 127 2.78 10.97 4.91
N GLY A 128 3.47 11.90 4.21
CA GLY A 128 3.82 13.22 4.74
C GLY A 128 4.71 13.18 5.98
N LEU A 129 5.58 12.20 6.13
CA LEU A 129 6.48 12.06 7.29
C LEU A 129 7.56 13.14 7.33
N GLY A 130 7.97 13.64 6.17
CA GLY A 130 9.12 14.52 6.00
C GLY A 130 10.38 13.77 5.58
N ARG A 131 11.43 14.54 5.20
CA ARG A 131 12.67 14.01 4.63
C ARG A 131 13.88 14.60 5.36
N ASP A 132 13.97 14.33 6.63
CA ASP A 132 14.99 14.83 7.54
C ASP A 132 15.43 13.75 8.53
N GLU A 133 16.36 14.08 9.41
CA GLU A 133 16.91 13.19 10.42
C GLU A 133 15.83 12.64 11.37
N THR A 134 14.86 13.47 11.75
CA THR A 134 13.73 13.02 12.59
C THR A 134 12.92 11.92 11.89
N ALA A 135 12.72 12.03 10.57
CA ALA A 135 12.03 10.98 9.81
C ALA A 135 12.82 9.66 9.82
N LEU A 136 14.16 9.72 9.67
CA LEU A 136 15.02 8.53 9.75
C LEU A 136 14.91 7.87 11.14
N GLN A 137 14.99 8.65 12.22
CA GLN A 137 14.86 8.16 13.60
C GLN A 137 13.50 7.46 13.83
N ILE A 138 12.41 8.03 13.33
CA ILE A 138 11.07 7.44 13.44
C ILE A 138 11.00 6.11 12.68
N ILE A 139 11.58 6.03 11.49
CA ILE A 139 11.58 4.80 10.70
C ILE A 139 12.45 3.73 11.34
N HIS A 140 13.63 4.09 11.90
CA HIS A 140 14.44 3.15 12.68
C HIS A 140 13.69 2.60 13.90
N ALA A 141 12.90 3.43 14.59
CA ALA A 141 12.07 2.95 15.69
C ALA A 141 11.01 1.93 15.25
N CYS A 142 10.65 1.89 13.97
CA CYS A 142 9.73 0.90 13.43
C CYS A 142 10.39 -0.45 13.06
N GLU A 143 11.72 -0.57 13.09
CA GLU A 143 12.42 -1.78 12.68
C GLU A 143 12.12 -2.99 13.57
N SER A 144 11.88 -2.77 14.85
CA SER A 144 11.53 -3.82 15.81
C SER A 144 10.10 -4.36 15.64
N PHE A 145 9.25 -3.67 14.88
CA PHE A 145 7.89 -4.11 14.64
C PHE A 145 7.86 -5.37 13.76
N ASP A 146 7.32 -6.45 14.28
CA ASP A 146 7.43 -7.80 13.71
C ASP A 146 6.22 -8.25 12.87
N LYS A 147 5.12 -7.46 12.83
CA LYS A 147 3.88 -7.88 12.16
C LYS A 147 3.87 -7.51 10.67
N ARG A 148 3.28 -6.37 10.29
CA ARG A 148 3.10 -5.95 8.86
C ARG A 148 3.35 -4.47 8.70
N ILE A 149 4.11 -4.12 7.67
CA ILE A 149 4.47 -2.73 7.41
C ILE A 149 4.30 -2.36 5.94
N VAL A 150 3.63 -1.25 5.69
CA VAL A 150 3.50 -0.59 4.40
C VAL A 150 4.36 0.66 4.41
N LEU A 151 5.33 0.73 3.51
CA LEU A 151 6.23 1.87 3.33
C LEU A 151 5.83 2.62 2.06
N ASP A 152 5.48 3.90 2.18
CA ASP A 152 5.09 4.76 1.06
C ASP A 152 5.74 6.14 1.17
N ALA A 153 5.76 6.89 0.11
CA ALA A 153 6.14 8.30 0.07
C ALA A 153 7.51 8.58 0.74
N ASP A 154 7.53 9.33 1.86
CA ASP A 154 8.77 9.74 2.51
C ASP A 154 9.53 8.57 3.17
N ALA A 155 8.84 7.46 3.51
CA ALA A 155 9.53 6.24 3.93
C ALA A 155 10.35 5.62 2.79
N LEU A 156 9.87 5.69 1.54
CA LEU A 156 10.63 5.23 0.37
C LEU A 156 11.86 6.12 0.09
N TRP A 157 11.77 7.42 0.41
CA TRP A 157 12.94 8.27 0.36
C TRP A 157 13.99 7.85 1.40
N ALA A 158 13.58 7.52 2.61
CA ALA A 158 14.48 7.07 3.68
C ALA A 158 15.26 5.82 3.24
N LEU A 159 14.62 4.84 2.57
CA LEU A 159 15.29 3.64 2.03
C LEU A 159 16.40 3.94 1.00
N THR A 160 16.51 5.17 0.52
CA THR A 160 17.63 5.62 -0.34
C THR A 160 18.75 6.30 0.44
N ARG A 161 18.57 6.52 1.73
CA ARG A 161 19.49 7.28 2.59
C ARG A 161 20.19 6.41 3.62
N ASP A 162 19.51 5.38 4.09
CA ASP A 162 20.00 4.52 5.13
C ASP A 162 19.59 3.06 4.89
N GLU A 163 20.25 2.13 5.57
CA GLU A 163 19.90 0.72 5.57
C GLU A 163 18.97 0.43 6.74
N PHE A 164 17.87 -0.27 6.46
CA PHE A 164 16.86 -0.63 7.44
C PHE A 164 16.67 -2.15 7.50
N ALA A 165 16.65 -2.69 8.71
CA ALA A 165 16.48 -4.12 8.98
C ALA A 165 15.13 -4.43 9.64
N PHE A 166 14.02 -4.22 8.91
CA PHE A 166 12.68 -4.44 9.44
C PHE A 166 12.45 -5.91 9.84
N ALA A 167 12.07 -6.12 11.09
CA ALA A 167 11.66 -7.42 11.63
C ALA A 167 10.30 -7.90 11.08
N ALA A 168 9.49 -6.98 10.52
CA ALA A 168 8.15 -7.27 10.04
C ALA A 168 8.09 -8.48 9.10
N ASN A 169 7.19 -9.42 9.40
CA ASN A 169 7.00 -10.66 8.64
C ASN A 169 6.49 -10.39 7.20
N GLU A 170 5.68 -9.35 7.03
CA GLU A 170 5.15 -8.92 5.75
C GLU A 170 5.46 -7.44 5.54
N ARG A 171 6.17 -7.17 4.45
CA ARG A 171 6.63 -5.84 4.08
C ARG A 171 6.12 -5.48 2.69
N TYR A 172 5.65 -4.25 2.56
CA TYR A 172 5.12 -3.71 1.31
C TYR A 172 5.78 -2.39 1.00
N ILE A 173 6.11 -2.16 -0.26
CA ILE A 173 6.48 -0.85 -0.77
C ILE A 173 5.54 -0.46 -1.91
N THR A 174 5.22 0.83 -1.99
CA THR A 174 4.22 1.34 -2.95
C THR A 174 4.76 2.48 -3.81
N PRO A 175 5.91 2.31 -4.50
CA PRO A 175 6.53 3.39 -5.25
C PRO A 175 5.75 3.77 -6.51
N HIS A 176 5.71 5.06 -6.84
CA HIS A 176 5.47 5.53 -8.19
C HIS A 176 6.78 5.48 -9.02
N PRO A 177 6.75 5.65 -10.38
CA PRO A 177 7.94 5.44 -11.21
C PRO A 177 9.17 6.26 -10.80
N ALA A 178 8.99 7.50 -10.34
CA ALA A 178 10.12 8.33 -9.92
C ALA A 178 10.70 7.90 -8.55
N GLU A 179 9.90 7.35 -7.64
CA GLU A 179 10.37 6.72 -6.40
C GLU A 179 11.10 5.41 -6.70
N ALA A 180 10.53 4.58 -7.57
CA ALA A 180 11.15 3.33 -8.03
C ALA A 180 12.53 3.59 -8.66
N ALA A 181 12.63 4.62 -9.49
CA ALA A 181 13.89 5.01 -10.12
C ALA A 181 14.97 5.39 -9.09
N ARG A 182 14.60 6.12 -8.04
CA ARG A 182 15.51 6.45 -6.93
C ARG A 182 15.95 5.21 -6.16
N LEU A 183 15.02 4.33 -5.83
CA LEU A 183 15.28 3.07 -5.12
C LEU A 183 16.20 2.12 -5.91
N LEU A 184 16.07 2.08 -7.24
CA LEU A 184 16.89 1.25 -8.14
C LEU A 184 18.12 1.99 -8.69
N GLN A 185 18.30 3.28 -8.34
CA GLN A 185 19.39 4.13 -8.84
C GLN A 185 19.44 4.20 -10.38
N THR A 186 18.28 4.35 -11.02
CA THR A 186 18.11 4.42 -12.45
C THR A 186 17.27 5.63 -12.87
N LYS A 187 16.92 5.76 -14.15
CA LYS A 187 16.08 6.85 -14.66
C LYS A 187 14.61 6.46 -14.64
N THR A 188 13.72 7.42 -14.41
CA THR A 188 12.27 7.19 -14.43
C THR A 188 11.78 6.59 -15.75
N ARG A 189 12.38 6.98 -16.88
CA ARG A 189 12.03 6.41 -18.19
C ARG A 189 12.31 4.91 -18.28
N ASP A 190 13.37 4.42 -17.63
CA ASP A 190 13.74 3.01 -17.68
C ASP A 190 12.72 2.17 -16.90
N ILE A 191 12.22 2.71 -15.78
CA ILE A 191 11.08 2.10 -15.04
C ILE A 191 9.83 2.01 -15.91
N LEU A 192 9.54 3.06 -16.70
CA LEU A 192 8.35 3.11 -17.56
C LEU A 192 8.46 2.18 -18.77
N TYR A 193 9.66 1.95 -19.31
CA TYR A 193 9.89 1.01 -20.40
C TYR A 193 9.99 -0.45 -19.95
N HIS A 194 10.46 -0.70 -18.73
CA HIS A 194 10.64 -2.03 -18.16
C HIS A 194 9.93 -2.18 -16.80
N PRO A 195 8.59 -1.98 -16.75
CA PRO A 195 7.88 -1.90 -15.46
C PRO A 195 7.81 -3.24 -14.73
N VAL A 196 7.76 -4.37 -15.45
CA VAL A 196 7.72 -5.72 -14.86
C VAL A 196 9.05 -6.04 -14.19
N GLU A 197 10.14 -5.89 -14.92
CA GLU A 197 11.51 -6.11 -14.45
C GLU A 197 11.82 -5.18 -13.26
N SER A 198 11.37 -3.93 -13.33
CA SER A 198 11.54 -2.96 -12.26
C SER A 198 10.81 -3.35 -10.98
N ALA A 199 9.56 -3.80 -11.09
CA ALA A 199 8.79 -4.27 -9.94
C ALA A 199 9.43 -5.51 -9.29
N GLN A 200 9.91 -6.45 -10.11
CA GLN A 200 10.62 -7.64 -9.64
C GLN A 200 11.96 -7.31 -9.00
N ALA A 201 12.72 -6.37 -9.58
CA ALA A 201 14.00 -5.92 -9.03
C ALA A 201 13.82 -5.24 -7.67
N LEU A 202 12.79 -4.41 -7.49
CA LEU A 202 12.44 -3.82 -6.19
C LEU A 202 12.10 -4.90 -5.16
N THR A 203 11.27 -5.86 -5.56
CA THR A 203 10.88 -7.00 -4.69
C THR A 203 12.09 -7.81 -4.25
N ALA A 204 13.01 -8.09 -5.17
CA ALA A 204 14.23 -8.83 -4.86
C ALA A 204 15.19 -8.03 -3.97
N LYS A 205 15.41 -6.74 -4.31
CA LYS A 205 16.34 -5.87 -3.58
C LYS A 205 15.95 -5.69 -2.11
N PHE A 206 14.66 -5.45 -1.84
CA PHE A 206 14.18 -5.14 -0.49
C PHE A 206 13.52 -6.33 0.22
N GLY A 207 13.33 -7.46 -0.46
CA GLY A 207 12.65 -8.63 0.11
C GLY A 207 11.20 -8.37 0.50
N VAL A 208 10.45 -7.63 -0.30
CA VAL A 208 9.10 -7.11 -0.01
C VAL A 208 8.09 -7.49 -1.10
N THR A 209 6.80 -7.27 -0.85
CA THR A 209 5.80 -7.17 -1.92
C THR A 209 5.79 -5.74 -2.45
N THR A 210 6.01 -5.57 -3.75
CA THR A 210 6.06 -4.27 -4.42
C THR A 210 4.75 -3.99 -5.14
N VAL A 211 4.19 -2.80 -4.94
CA VAL A 211 3.11 -2.24 -5.77
C VAL A 211 3.67 -1.04 -6.53
N LEU A 212 4.07 -1.25 -7.78
CA LEU A 212 4.57 -0.18 -8.65
C LEU A 212 3.37 0.58 -9.24
N LYS A 213 3.10 1.75 -8.67
CA LYS A 213 1.97 2.61 -9.04
C LYS A 213 2.24 3.31 -10.37
N SER A 214 1.39 3.11 -11.38
CA SER A 214 1.44 3.82 -12.66
C SER A 214 0.03 3.82 -13.29
N HIS A 215 -0.07 4.31 -14.54
CA HIS A 215 -1.30 4.16 -15.34
C HIS A 215 -1.73 2.68 -15.47
N VAL A 216 -0.78 1.77 -15.44
CA VAL A 216 -0.98 0.33 -15.23
C VAL A 216 -0.20 -0.03 -13.97
N THR A 217 -0.90 -0.35 -12.90
CA THR A 217 -0.26 -0.72 -11.63
C THR A 217 0.14 -2.19 -11.65
N LEU A 218 1.39 -2.47 -11.28
CA LEU A 218 1.95 -3.81 -11.19
C LEU A 218 2.19 -4.21 -9.74
N ILE A 219 1.86 -5.44 -9.41
CA ILE A 219 2.16 -6.04 -8.12
C ILE A 219 3.16 -7.18 -8.34
N ALA A 220 4.30 -7.11 -7.66
CA ALA A 220 5.29 -8.19 -7.64
C ALA A 220 5.35 -8.78 -6.23
N GLY A 221 4.99 -10.04 -6.13
CA GLY A 221 5.03 -10.80 -4.88
C GLY A 221 6.42 -11.40 -4.65
N ARG A 222 6.85 -11.40 -3.40
CA ARG A 222 8.11 -12.00 -2.99
C ARG A 222 8.16 -13.49 -3.37
N PRO A 223 9.24 -13.98 -4.01
CA PRO A 223 9.44 -15.41 -4.21
C PRO A 223 9.62 -16.10 -2.85
N THR A 224 9.14 -17.31 -2.76
CA THR A 224 9.33 -18.18 -1.59
C THR A 224 10.24 -19.34 -1.96
N ARG A 225 10.67 -20.14 -0.96
CA ARG A 225 11.49 -21.35 -1.23
C ARG A 225 10.77 -22.38 -2.10
N VAL A 226 9.44 -22.34 -2.14
CA VAL A 226 8.60 -23.34 -2.80
C VAL A 226 7.78 -22.80 -3.99
N ALA A 227 7.84 -21.48 -4.25
CA ALA A 227 7.10 -20.87 -5.34
C ALA A 227 7.86 -19.67 -5.94
N PRO A 228 7.88 -19.53 -7.28
CA PRO A 228 8.42 -18.36 -7.95
C PRO A 228 7.64 -17.10 -7.55
N GLY A 229 8.24 -15.92 -7.75
CA GLY A 229 7.55 -14.65 -7.55
C GLY A 229 6.31 -14.55 -8.43
N ARG A 230 5.21 -14.09 -7.83
CA ARG A 230 3.94 -13.87 -8.55
C ARG A 230 3.87 -12.45 -9.06
N LEU A 231 3.18 -12.28 -10.18
CA LEU A 231 2.87 -10.96 -10.76
C LEU A 231 1.36 -10.77 -10.86
N ALA A 232 0.91 -9.53 -10.64
CA ALA A 232 -0.43 -9.10 -11.01
C ALA A 232 -0.39 -7.74 -11.68
N VAL A 233 -1.33 -7.49 -12.58
CA VAL A 233 -1.50 -6.23 -13.27
C VAL A 233 -2.93 -5.73 -13.08
N ASN A 234 -3.07 -4.48 -12.66
CA ASN A 234 -4.32 -3.75 -12.74
C ASN A 234 -4.35 -2.99 -14.08
N PRO A 235 -5.15 -3.47 -15.06
CA PRO A 235 -5.11 -2.94 -16.42
C PRO A 235 -5.97 -1.69 -16.63
N TYR A 236 -6.59 -1.17 -15.57
CA TYR A 236 -7.55 -0.07 -15.65
C TYR A 236 -6.89 1.27 -15.35
N PRO A 237 -6.41 2.02 -16.35
CA PRO A 237 -5.96 3.38 -16.15
C PRO A 237 -7.14 4.25 -15.72
N ASN A 238 -6.93 5.08 -14.71
CA ASN A 238 -7.97 5.98 -14.23
C ASN A 238 -7.42 7.39 -14.02
N PRO A 239 -7.66 8.33 -14.95
CA PRO A 239 -7.19 9.71 -14.81
C PRO A 239 -7.77 10.43 -13.59
N ALA A 240 -8.95 10.04 -13.11
CA ALA A 240 -9.58 10.67 -11.94
C ALA A 240 -8.81 10.47 -10.61
N ILE A 241 -7.90 9.50 -10.56
CA ILE A 241 -7.00 9.32 -9.41
C ILE A 241 -5.60 9.93 -9.62
N ALA A 242 -5.39 10.63 -10.74
CA ALA A 242 -4.17 11.39 -10.99
C ALA A 242 -4.22 12.74 -10.23
N THR A 243 -4.43 12.68 -8.93
CA THR A 243 -4.56 13.83 -8.03
C THR A 243 -3.72 13.63 -6.78
N ALA A 244 -3.33 14.75 -6.15
CA ALA A 244 -2.61 14.73 -4.89
C ALA A 244 -3.41 13.95 -3.82
N GLY A 245 -2.71 13.14 -3.03
CA GLY A 245 -3.33 12.33 -1.97
C GLY A 245 -3.85 10.96 -2.42
N ALA A 246 -3.96 10.67 -3.73
CA ALA A 246 -4.41 9.35 -4.19
C ALA A 246 -3.45 8.22 -3.77
N GLY A 247 -2.15 8.50 -3.71
CA GLY A 247 -1.14 7.58 -3.16
C GLY A 247 -1.35 7.31 -1.68
N ASP A 248 -1.58 8.38 -0.89
CA ASP A 248 -1.82 8.26 0.56
C ASP A 248 -3.10 7.44 0.84
N VAL A 249 -4.15 7.66 0.05
CA VAL A 249 -5.38 6.85 0.10
C VAL A 249 -5.08 5.39 -0.20
N PHE A 250 -4.28 5.11 -1.23
CA PHE A 250 -3.89 3.73 -1.57
C PHE A 250 -3.12 3.06 -0.43
N ALA A 251 -2.12 3.75 0.15
CA ALA A 251 -1.35 3.22 1.28
C ALA A 251 -2.25 2.88 2.47
N GLY A 252 -3.25 3.72 2.75
CA GLY A 252 -4.26 3.46 3.77
C GLY A 252 -5.15 2.26 3.47
N ILE A 253 -5.66 2.14 2.23
CA ILE A 253 -6.45 0.98 1.80
C ILE A 253 -5.64 -0.30 1.97
N LEU A 254 -4.37 -0.31 1.52
CA LEU A 254 -3.50 -1.47 1.66
C LEU A 254 -3.31 -1.85 3.12
N GLY A 255 -2.97 -0.88 4.00
CA GLY A 255 -2.85 -1.11 5.44
C GLY A 255 -4.11 -1.70 6.06
N GLY A 256 -5.28 -1.16 5.70
CA GLY A 256 -6.58 -1.65 6.18
C GLY A 256 -6.92 -3.06 5.71
N VAL A 257 -6.64 -3.40 4.45
CA VAL A 257 -6.83 -4.76 3.91
C VAL A 257 -5.88 -5.75 4.60
N VAL A 258 -4.60 -5.38 4.73
CA VAL A 258 -3.57 -6.22 5.36
C VAL A 258 -3.90 -6.50 6.83
N ALA A 259 -4.33 -5.49 7.59
CA ALA A 259 -4.73 -5.66 8.98
C ALA A 259 -5.91 -6.64 9.11
N GLN A 260 -6.97 -6.46 8.31
CA GLN A 260 -8.14 -7.33 8.32
C GLN A 260 -7.83 -8.78 7.91
N ALA A 261 -7.00 -8.95 6.88
CA ALA A 261 -6.63 -10.28 6.36
C ALA A 261 -5.96 -11.16 7.42
N ARG A 262 -5.34 -10.55 8.43
CA ARG A 262 -4.55 -11.24 9.46
C ARG A 262 -5.25 -11.36 10.81
N CYS A 263 -6.25 -10.56 11.06
CA CYS A 263 -7.01 -10.60 12.32
C CYS A 263 -8.22 -11.55 12.26
N GLY A 264 -8.37 -12.34 11.20
CA GLY A 264 -9.50 -13.26 11.04
C GLY A 264 -10.83 -12.55 10.69
N ALA A 265 -10.77 -11.29 10.26
CA ALA A 265 -11.94 -10.55 9.81
C ALA A 265 -12.47 -11.08 8.47
N PHE A 266 -11.61 -11.66 7.65
CA PHE A 266 -11.97 -12.30 6.39
C PHE A 266 -12.21 -13.80 6.59
N CYS A 267 -13.10 -14.37 5.79
CA CYS A 267 -13.40 -15.80 5.80
C CYS A 267 -12.19 -16.67 5.38
N ARG A 268 -11.26 -16.10 4.63
CA ARG A 268 -10.02 -16.74 4.18
C ARG A 268 -8.83 -15.84 4.46
N TRP A 269 -7.72 -16.47 4.82
CA TRP A 269 -6.43 -15.82 4.94
C TRP A 269 -5.89 -15.39 3.57
N PHE A 270 -5.55 -14.11 3.42
CA PHE A 270 -4.80 -13.59 2.27
C PHE A 270 -3.32 -13.55 2.60
N ASP A 271 -2.49 -14.00 1.66
CA ASP A 271 -1.07 -13.72 1.74
C ASP A 271 -0.74 -12.27 1.31
N ALA A 272 0.54 -11.90 1.43
CA ALA A 272 0.97 -10.54 1.14
C ALA A 272 0.65 -10.08 -0.31
N PHE A 273 0.80 -10.99 -1.26
CA PHE A 273 0.50 -10.68 -2.67
C PHE A 273 -1.01 -10.52 -2.92
N GLU A 274 -1.82 -11.41 -2.37
CA GLU A 274 -3.28 -11.35 -2.51
C GLU A 274 -3.86 -10.10 -1.84
N ALA A 275 -3.33 -9.73 -0.66
CA ALA A 275 -3.74 -8.50 0.02
C ALA A 275 -3.41 -7.25 -0.81
N ALA A 276 -2.21 -7.20 -1.41
CA ALA A 276 -1.82 -6.11 -2.29
C ALA A 276 -2.66 -6.06 -3.59
N ALA A 277 -2.96 -7.22 -4.18
CA ALA A 277 -3.81 -7.31 -5.37
C ALA A 277 -5.25 -6.84 -5.08
N TRP A 278 -5.84 -7.28 -3.96
CA TRP A 278 -7.16 -6.85 -3.54
C TRP A 278 -7.23 -5.35 -3.23
N ALA A 279 -6.26 -4.81 -2.48
CA ALA A 279 -6.18 -3.38 -2.18
C ALA A 279 -6.05 -2.52 -3.46
N THR A 280 -5.26 -2.98 -4.44
CA THR A 280 -5.11 -2.32 -5.74
C THR A 280 -6.43 -2.30 -6.51
N HIS A 281 -7.15 -3.41 -6.52
CA HIS A 281 -8.47 -3.48 -7.14
C HIS A 281 -9.48 -2.55 -6.46
N LEU A 282 -9.55 -2.55 -5.13
CA LEU A 282 -10.44 -1.67 -4.37
C LEU A 282 -10.17 -0.18 -4.66
N HIS A 283 -8.90 0.23 -4.70
CA HIS A 283 -8.52 1.60 -5.03
C HIS A 283 -8.94 1.97 -6.46
N SER A 284 -8.74 1.06 -7.42
CA SER A 284 -9.16 1.25 -8.82
C SER A 284 -10.67 1.40 -8.93
N VAL A 285 -11.45 0.54 -8.29
CA VAL A 285 -12.92 0.61 -8.28
C VAL A 285 -13.41 1.90 -7.63
N ALA A 286 -12.84 2.28 -6.48
CA ALA A 286 -13.20 3.51 -5.79
C ALA A 286 -12.96 4.74 -6.67
N GLY A 287 -11.82 4.80 -7.36
CA GLY A 287 -11.51 5.88 -8.30
C GLY A 287 -12.46 5.93 -9.50
N ARG A 288 -12.82 4.77 -10.09
CA ARG A 288 -13.79 4.73 -11.19
C ARG A 288 -15.19 5.20 -10.74
N ARG A 289 -15.62 4.82 -9.55
CA ARG A 289 -16.90 5.28 -8.97
C ARG A 289 -16.89 6.78 -8.69
N ALA A 290 -15.78 7.30 -8.17
CA ALA A 290 -15.62 8.74 -7.97
C ALA A 290 -15.70 9.52 -9.29
N ALA A 291 -15.05 9.03 -10.35
CA ALA A 291 -15.12 9.61 -11.69
C ALA A 291 -16.55 9.64 -12.24
N GLN A 292 -17.32 8.55 -12.07
CA GLN A 292 -18.72 8.48 -12.50
C GLN A 292 -19.62 9.47 -11.77
N SER A 293 -19.34 9.74 -10.48
CA SER A 293 -20.19 10.63 -9.66
C SER A 293 -19.82 12.11 -9.77
N ARG A 294 -18.58 12.43 -10.13
CA ARG A 294 -18.03 13.81 -10.08
C ARG A 294 -17.43 14.28 -11.41
N GLY A 295 -17.37 13.42 -12.42
CA GLY A 295 -16.58 13.66 -13.64
C GLY A 295 -15.10 13.30 -13.45
N ASN A 296 -14.32 13.49 -14.50
CA ASN A 296 -12.90 13.12 -14.52
C ASN A 296 -11.94 14.22 -13.97
N GLY A 297 -12.44 15.14 -13.19
CA GLY A 297 -11.64 16.22 -12.56
C GLY A 297 -12.33 17.55 -12.63
#